data_ebfc73338801c7e873a852c760d1359c
#
_entry.id   ebfc73338801c7e873a852c760d1359c
#
_cell.length_a   1.000
_cell.length_b   1.000
_cell.length_c   1.000
_cell.angle_alpha   90.00
_cell.angle_beta   90.00
_cell.angle_gamma   90.00
#
_symmetry.space_group_name_H-M   'P 1'
#
loop_
_entity.id
_entity.type
_entity.pdbx_description
1 polymer ?
#
loop_
_entity_poly.entity_id
_entity_poly.type
_entity_poly.pdbx_seq_one_letter_code
_entity_poly.pdbx_strand_id
1 'polypeptide(L)'
;MKSKQSAARSIEAFLDMMSAERGASRNTLEAYARDLSAFEESTGKLRDATRDDIRRYLTRLSQSGSAATSQARRLSSLRQYFGFLYAEGQRKDDPTLAVEAPRRVRPLPKVLSQKDVERLITSAREKAGKNAEGKRLLCLVEIFYAAGLRVSELATLPLAAVKRRDSFLFVRGKGGKERVAPLNAEARAAIQSYLDVRAEFLPRSRNVVAERFLFPSRGADGHLTRRRCHQMLKELAVEAGLDPEKLSPHVLRHAFATHLVEGGADLRSVQTMLGHSDIATTQIYTHVASERLKRVVNAAHPLAKKRNRPERA
;
A
#
# COMPACT_ATOMS: atom_id res chain seq x y z
N MET A 1 -39.42 -6.85 -2.40
CA MET A 1 -38.55 -7.24 -3.53
C MET A 1 -38.23 -6.07 -4.47
N LYS A 2 -39.21 -5.25 -4.93
CA LYS A 2 -38.99 -4.12 -5.86
C LYS A 2 -38.00 -3.04 -5.37
N SER A 3 -37.99 -2.69 -4.07
CA SER A 3 -37.09 -1.68 -3.48
C SER A 3 -35.63 -2.11 -3.53
N LYS A 4 -35.30 -3.34 -3.14
CA LYS A 4 -33.93 -3.86 -3.18
C LYS A 4 -33.35 -3.92 -4.60
N GLN A 5 -34.18 -4.25 -5.58
CA GLN A 5 -33.77 -4.31 -6.98
C GLN A 5 -33.54 -2.90 -7.57
N SER A 6 -34.31 -1.92 -7.11
CA SER A 6 -34.11 -0.50 -7.44
C SER A 6 -32.82 0.06 -6.83
N ALA A 7 -32.52 -0.27 -5.56
CA ALA A 7 -31.29 0.13 -4.89
C ALA A 7 -30.05 -0.46 -5.57
N ALA A 8 -30.09 -1.77 -5.91
CA ALA A 8 -28.98 -2.43 -6.60
C ALA A 8 -28.66 -1.77 -7.95
N ARG A 9 -29.65 -1.50 -8.78
CA ARG A 9 -29.47 -0.78 -10.07
C ARG A 9 -28.91 0.63 -9.87
N SER A 10 -29.33 1.34 -8.84
CA SER A 10 -28.84 2.69 -8.55
C SER A 10 -27.39 2.68 -8.10
N ILE A 11 -26.97 1.68 -7.30
CA ILE A 11 -25.56 1.48 -6.92
C ILE A 11 -24.74 1.18 -8.18
N GLU A 12 -25.21 0.29 -9.04
CA GLU A 12 -24.52 -0.10 -10.28
C GLU A 12 -24.28 1.11 -11.18
N ALA A 13 -25.31 1.92 -11.47
CA ALA A 13 -25.19 3.14 -12.26
C ALA A 13 -24.18 4.13 -11.65
N PHE A 14 -24.19 4.30 -10.34
CA PHE A 14 -23.20 5.13 -9.64
C PHE A 14 -21.77 4.59 -9.79
N LEU A 15 -21.57 3.29 -9.68
CA LEU A 15 -20.25 2.66 -9.82
C LEU A 15 -19.74 2.76 -11.26
N ASP A 16 -20.63 2.65 -12.24
CA ASP A 16 -20.29 2.82 -13.67
C ASP A 16 -19.82 4.24 -13.94
N MET A 17 -20.54 5.26 -13.45
CA MET A 17 -20.11 6.67 -13.53
C MET A 17 -18.76 6.87 -12.86
N MET A 18 -18.57 6.34 -11.64
CA MET A 18 -17.30 6.46 -10.91
C MET A 18 -16.13 5.81 -11.68
N SER A 19 -16.40 4.71 -12.38
CA SER A 19 -15.40 4.05 -13.23
C SER A 19 -15.09 4.85 -14.48
N ALA A 20 -16.13 5.23 -15.22
CA ALA A 20 -16.00 5.86 -16.55
C ALA A 20 -15.49 7.31 -16.47
N GLU A 21 -16.06 8.12 -15.58
CA GLU A 21 -15.77 9.55 -15.54
C GLU A 21 -14.69 9.93 -14.55
N ARG A 22 -14.60 9.21 -13.40
CA ARG A 22 -13.64 9.54 -12.35
C ARG A 22 -12.44 8.59 -12.27
N GLY A 23 -12.37 7.59 -13.15
CA GLY A 23 -11.27 6.64 -13.20
C GLY A 23 -11.05 5.92 -11.86
N ALA A 24 -12.13 5.65 -11.11
CA ALA A 24 -12.04 5.02 -9.81
C ALA A 24 -11.44 3.62 -9.90
N SER A 25 -10.53 3.29 -8.98
CA SER A 25 -9.91 1.97 -8.98
C SER A 25 -10.93 0.89 -8.59
N ARG A 26 -10.73 -0.35 -9.07
CA ARG A 26 -11.55 -1.50 -8.70
C ARG A 26 -11.75 -1.63 -7.19
N ASN A 27 -10.69 -1.46 -6.40
CA ASN A 27 -10.78 -1.50 -4.94
C ASN A 27 -11.70 -0.39 -4.37
N THR A 28 -11.71 0.80 -4.99
CA THR A 28 -12.58 1.91 -4.61
C THR A 28 -14.03 1.57 -4.91
N LEU A 29 -14.30 1.05 -6.12
CA LEU A 29 -15.63 0.63 -6.54
C LEU A 29 -16.19 -0.47 -5.62
N GLU A 30 -15.40 -1.52 -5.35
CA GLU A 30 -15.79 -2.60 -4.43
C GLU A 30 -16.02 -2.11 -2.99
N ALA A 31 -15.24 -1.12 -2.52
CA ALA A 31 -15.43 -0.53 -1.20
C ALA A 31 -16.72 0.29 -1.14
N TYR A 32 -16.99 1.10 -2.17
CA TYR A 32 -18.21 1.89 -2.25
C TYR A 32 -19.46 1.00 -2.39
N ALA A 33 -19.40 -0.05 -3.23
CA ALA A 33 -20.48 -1.03 -3.34
C ALA A 33 -20.84 -1.62 -1.96
N ARG A 34 -19.83 -2.12 -1.23
CA ARG A 34 -20.03 -2.68 0.11
C ARG A 34 -20.60 -1.68 1.11
N ASP A 35 -20.13 -0.42 1.08
CA ASP A 35 -20.58 0.62 2.00
C ASP A 35 -22.04 1.00 1.75
N LEU A 36 -22.43 1.16 0.49
CA LEU A 36 -23.79 1.50 0.08
C LEU A 36 -24.76 0.33 0.34
N SER A 37 -24.36 -0.91 0.04
CA SER A 37 -25.15 -2.10 0.37
C SER A 37 -25.38 -2.24 1.88
N ALA A 38 -24.33 -2.03 2.69
CA ALA A 38 -24.45 -2.06 4.16
C ALA A 38 -25.35 -0.94 4.71
N PHE A 39 -25.36 0.22 4.06
CA PHE A 39 -26.29 1.30 4.41
C PHE A 39 -27.74 0.92 4.06
N GLU A 40 -27.98 0.40 2.86
CA GLU A 40 -29.30 -0.08 2.43
C GLU A 40 -29.82 -1.19 3.35
N GLU A 41 -29.01 -2.19 3.67
CA GLU A 41 -29.36 -3.27 4.60
C GLU A 41 -29.76 -2.74 5.99
N SER A 42 -29.03 -1.71 6.46
CA SER A 42 -29.27 -1.11 7.77
C SER A 42 -30.48 -0.19 7.85
N THR A 43 -30.87 0.45 6.73
CA THR A 43 -31.90 1.49 6.72
C THR A 43 -33.13 1.14 5.89
N GLY A 44 -32.98 0.26 4.90
CA GLY A 44 -34.02 -0.06 3.90
C GLY A 44 -34.34 1.10 2.95
N LYS A 45 -33.56 2.18 2.95
CA LYS A 45 -33.89 3.47 2.32
C LYS A 45 -32.72 4.14 1.61
N LEU A 46 -31.95 3.39 0.81
CA LEU A 46 -30.76 3.98 0.18
C LEU A 46 -31.08 5.25 -0.63
N ARG A 47 -32.02 5.16 -1.57
CA ARG A 47 -32.34 6.30 -2.47
C ARG A 47 -33.08 7.43 -1.77
N ASP A 48 -33.95 7.08 -0.84
CA ASP A 48 -34.88 8.00 -0.20
C ASP A 48 -34.43 8.36 1.23
N ALA A 49 -33.19 8.02 1.58
CA ALA A 49 -32.66 8.29 2.91
C ALA A 49 -32.61 9.81 3.18
N THR A 50 -33.02 10.16 4.38
CA THR A 50 -32.94 11.51 4.91
C THR A 50 -31.62 11.75 5.63
N ARG A 51 -31.33 13.00 5.94
CA ARG A 51 -30.19 13.38 6.81
C ARG A 51 -30.22 12.62 8.14
N ASP A 52 -31.41 12.45 8.72
CA ASP A 52 -31.54 11.76 10.02
C ASP A 52 -31.33 10.25 9.91
N ASP A 53 -31.67 9.64 8.79
CA ASP A 53 -31.34 8.24 8.52
C ASP A 53 -29.81 8.03 8.47
N ILE A 54 -29.08 8.95 7.81
CA ILE A 54 -27.63 8.91 7.74
C ILE A 54 -27.01 9.14 9.13
N ARG A 55 -27.50 10.10 9.89
CA ARG A 55 -27.03 10.35 11.26
C ARG A 55 -27.24 9.13 12.16
N ARG A 56 -28.43 8.55 12.15
CA ARG A 56 -28.73 7.32 12.91
C ARG A 56 -27.84 6.15 12.51
N TYR A 57 -27.56 6.01 11.23
CA TYR A 57 -26.62 4.99 10.75
C TYR A 57 -25.21 5.19 11.31
N LEU A 58 -24.67 6.40 11.25
CA LEU A 58 -23.36 6.73 11.79
C LEU A 58 -23.29 6.55 13.31
N THR A 59 -24.36 6.92 14.04
CA THR A 59 -24.46 6.72 15.49
C THR A 59 -24.44 5.22 15.83
N ARG A 60 -25.20 4.38 15.11
CA ARG A 60 -25.17 2.91 15.28
C ARG A 60 -23.80 2.32 15.03
N LEU A 61 -23.08 2.79 14.00
CA LEU A 61 -21.71 2.38 13.73
C LEU A 61 -20.76 2.75 14.86
N SER A 62 -20.93 3.92 15.45
CA SER A 62 -20.15 4.37 16.61
C SER A 62 -20.42 3.47 17.83
N GLN A 63 -21.69 3.21 18.13
CA GLN A 63 -22.12 2.33 19.24
C GLN A 63 -21.65 0.88 19.09
N SER A 64 -21.54 0.38 17.85
CA SER A 64 -21.00 -0.96 17.56
C SER A 64 -19.46 -1.03 17.59
N GLY A 65 -18.76 0.02 18.03
CA GLY A 65 -17.31 0.05 18.12
C GLY A 65 -16.57 0.24 16.78
N SER A 66 -17.30 0.66 15.72
CA SER A 66 -16.66 0.93 14.43
C SER A 66 -15.68 2.09 14.53
N ALA A 67 -14.45 1.90 14.03
CA ALA A 67 -13.42 2.95 14.06
C ALA A 67 -13.87 4.24 13.33
N ALA A 68 -13.53 5.42 13.87
CA ALA A 68 -13.87 6.71 13.27
C ALA A 68 -13.40 6.86 11.82
N THR A 69 -12.27 6.23 11.46
CA THR A 69 -11.77 6.17 10.08
C THR A 69 -12.70 5.40 9.15
N SER A 70 -13.27 4.28 9.63
CA SER A 70 -14.24 3.47 8.88
C SER A 70 -15.57 4.21 8.72
N GLN A 71 -16.05 4.88 9.76
CA GLN A 71 -17.25 5.71 9.69
C GLN A 71 -17.09 6.86 8.70
N ALA A 72 -15.94 7.57 8.74
CA ALA A 72 -15.64 8.65 7.80
C ALA A 72 -15.54 8.17 6.34
N ARG A 73 -15.01 6.97 6.10
CA ARG A 73 -14.98 6.36 4.77
C ARG A 73 -16.41 6.06 4.28
N ARG A 74 -17.25 5.47 5.12
CA ARG A 74 -18.67 5.19 4.78
C ARG A 74 -19.45 6.47 4.50
N LEU A 75 -19.24 7.53 5.29
CA LEU A 75 -19.84 8.83 4.99
C LEU A 75 -19.34 9.40 3.65
N SER A 76 -18.06 9.20 3.32
CA SER A 76 -17.51 9.60 2.03
C SER A 76 -18.20 8.86 0.87
N SER A 77 -18.45 7.55 1.00
CA SER A 77 -19.18 6.77 0.00
C SER A 77 -20.59 7.30 -0.20
N LEU A 78 -21.30 7.61 0.90
CA LEU A 78 -22.65 8.19 0.85
C LEU A 78 -22.64 9.58 0.18
N ARG A 79 -21.66 10.44 0.51
CA ARG A 79 -21.52 11.76 -0.11
C ARG A 79 -21.34 11.68 -1.63
N GLN A 80 -20.50 10.76 -2.09
CA GLN A 80 -20.30 10.56 -3.53
C GLN A 80 -21.58 10.05 -4.20
N TYR A 81 -22.29 9.15 -3.57
CA TYR A 81 -23.52 8.59 -4.10
C TYR A 81 -24.67 9.60 -4.14
N PHE A 82 -24.94 10.34 -3.05
CA PHE A 82 -26.00 11.34 -3.02
C PHE A 82 -25.68 12.55 -3.90
N GLY A 83 -24.41 12.96 -3.97
CA GLY A 83 -23.96 13.97 -4.92
C GLY A 83 -24.19 13.54 -6.38
N PHE A 84 -23.99 12.25 -6.72
CA PHE A 84 -24.34 11.70 -8.01
C PHE A 84 -25.85 11.76 -8.27
N LEU A 85 -26.69 11.29 -7.34
CA LEU A 85 -28.15 11.34 -7.50
C LEU A 85 -28.67 12.77 -7.68
N TYR A 86 -28.08 13.75 -6.98
CA TYR A 86 -28.42 15.16 -7.11
C TYR A 86 -28.00 15.70 -8.49
N ALA A 87 -26.80 15.41 -8.93
CA ALA A 87 -26.27 15.85 -10.24
C ALA A 87 -27.07 15.28 -11.41
N GLU A 88 -27.51 14.02 -11.31
CA GLU A 88 -28.36 13.36 -12.29
C GLU A 88 -29.86 13.75 -12.23
N GLY A 89 -30.21 14.71 -11.36
CA GLY A 89 -31.59 15.12 -11.17
C GLY A 89 -32.52 14.06 -10.58
N GLN A 90 -31.97 12.93 -10.10
CA GLN A 90 -32.73 11.84 -9.49
C GLN A 90 -33.18 12.18 -8.05
N ARG A 91 -32.54 13.21 -7.42
CA ARG A 91 -32.98 13.84 -6.18
C ARG A 91 -32.93 15.35 -6.31
N LYS A 92 -33.77 16.03 -5.51
CA LYS A 92 -33.81 17.49 -5.41
C LYS A 92 -32.90 18.03 -4.31
N ASP A 93 -32.31 17.16 -3.47
CA ASP A 93 -31.48 17.47 -2.32
C ASP A 93 -30.30 16.48 -2.19
N ASP A 94 -29.26 16.90 -1.49
CA ASP A 94 -28.22 16.01 -1.00
C ASP A 94 -28.28 15.97 0.54
N PRO A 95 -28.77 14.84 1.12
CA PRO A 95 -28.95 14.71 2.56
C PRO A 95 -27.61 14.64 3.33
N THR A 96 -26.48 14.55 2.63
CA THR A 96 -25.15 14.44 3.27
C THR A 96 -24.49 15.78 3.54
N LEU A 97 -24.94 16.88 2.92
CA LEU A 97 -24.28 18.19 3.01
C LEU A 97 -24.14 18.69 4.44
N ALA A 98 -25.18 18.52 5.27
CA ALA A 98 -25.19 18.96 6.65
C ALA A 98 -24.86 17.85 7.67
N VAL A 99 -24.23 16.75 7.22
CA VAL A 99 -23.77 15.68 8.10
C VAL A 99 -22.29 15.88 8.39
N GLU A 100 -21.96 16.12 9.66
CA GLU A 100 -20.58 16.25 10.08
C GLU A 100 -19.84 14.93 10.04
N ALA A 101 -18.59 14.99 9.60
CA ALA A 101 -17.72 13.82 9.63
C ALA A 101 -17.32 13.51 11.09
N PRO A 102 -17.23 12.22 11.48
CA PRO A 102 -16.74 11.85 12.79
C PRO A 102 -15.37 12.49 13.07
N ARG A 103 -15.21 13.07 14.26
CA ARG A 103 -13.93 13.66 14.66
C ARG A 103 -12.85 12.60 14.65
N ARG A 104 -11.85 12.77 13.80
CA ARG A 104 -10.67 11.90 13.75
C ARG A 104 -9.68 12.39 14.80
N VAL A 105 -9.50 11.62 15.86
CA VAL A 105 -8.28 11.73 16.64
C VAL A 105 -7.17 11.20 15.74
N ARG A 106 -6.29 12.08 15.26
CA ARG A 106 -5.09 11.65 14.52
C ARG A 106 -4.08 11.16 15.56
N PRO A 107 -3.88 9.85 15.75
CA PRO A 107 -2.77 9.41 16.57
C PRO A 107 -1.48 9.92 15.93
N LEU A 108 -0.50 10.26 16.77
CA LEU A 108 0.83 10.59 16.27
C LEU A 108 1.31 9.48 15.32
N PRO A 109 1.90 9.82 14.18
CA PRO A 109 2.42 8.83 13.24
C PRO A 109 3.35 7.88 13.99
N LYS A 110 3.08 6.58 13.91
CA LYS A 110 3.98 5.54 14.41
C LYS A 110 5.18 5.51 13.45
N VAL A 111 6.29 6.11 13.81
CA VAL A 111 7.52 6.09 13.01
C VAL A 111 8.48 5.11 13.66
N LEU A 112 9.02 4.19 12.89
CA LEU A 112 10.13 3.35 13.32
C LEU A 112 11.40 4.19 13.30
N SER A 113 12.19 4.14 14.37
CA SER A 113 13.51 4.76 14.39
C SER A 113 14.48 4.00 13.46
N GLN A 114 15.58 4.64 13.07
CA GLN A 114 16.63 3.98 12.30
C GLN A 114 17.16 2.74 13.05
N LYS A 115 17.30 2.82 14.38
CA LYS A 115 17.71 1.70 15.24
C LYS A 115 16.70 0.54 15.19
N ASP A 116 15.40 0.82 15.17
CA ASP A 116 14.38 -0.24 15.06
C ASP A 116 14.44 -0.94 13.70
N VAL A 117 14.66 -0.19 12.61
CA VAL A 117 14.83 -0.77 11.28
C VAL A 117 16.12 -1.59 11.21
N GLU A 118 17.22 -1.13 11.81
CA GLU A 118 18.47 -1.90 11.90
C GLU A 118 18.27 -3.22 12.64
N ARG A 119 17.53 -3.22 13.76
CA ARG A 119 17.16 -4.45 14.49
C ARG A 119 16.35 -5.41 13.64
N LEU A 120 15.36 -4.91 12.91
CA LEU A 120 14.57 -5.73 11.98
C LEU A 120 15.43 -6.39 10.90
N ILE A 121 16.32 -5.62 10.27
CA ILE A 121 17.20 -6.12 9.21
C ILE A 121 18.21 -7.12 9.77
N THR A 122 18.75 -6.87 10.97
CA THR A 122 19.67 -7.80 11.63
C THR A 122 19.01 -9.13 11.92
N SER A 123 17.82 -9.12 12.50
CA SER A 123 17.03 -10.33 12.74
C SER A 123 16.69 -11.09 11.44
N ALA A 124 16.33 -10.36 10.38
CA ALA A 124 16.09 -10.96 9.08
C ALA A 124 17.36 -11.61 8.47
N ARG A 125 18.55 -11.01 8.67
CA ARG A 125 19.85 -11.57 8.24
C ARG A 125 20.19 -12.86 8.97
N GLU A 126 19.98 -12.90 10.27
CA GLU A 126 20.18 -14.10 11.07
C GLU A 126 19.29 -15.27 10.58
N LYS A 127 18.02 -14.97 10.23
CA LYS A 127 17.13 -15.98 9.60
C LYS A 127 17.61 -16.40 8.23
N ALA A 128 18.10 -15.48 7.43
CA ALA A 128 18.57 -15.76 6.07
C ALA A 128 19.76 -16.74 6.06
N GLY A 129 20.59 -16.75 7.11
CA GLY A 129 21.66 -17.73 7.33
C GLY A 129 21.15 -19.14 7.63
N LYS A 130 19.88 -19.31 8.02
CA LYS A 130 19.34 -20.60 8.48
C LYS A 130 18.60 -21.37 7.39
N ASN A 131 17.80 -20.68 6.55
CA ASN A 131 16.93 -21.35 5.58
C ASN A 131 16.44 -20.43 4.45
N ALA A 132 15.78 -21.04 3.45
CA ALA A 132 15.24 -20.35 2.29
C ALA A 132 14.16 -19.31 2.66
N GLU A 133 13.33 -19.59 3.68
CA GLU A 133 12.32 -18.65 4.13
C GLU A 133 12.92 -17.38 4.73
N GLY A 134 14.03 -17.52 5.47
CA GLY A 134 14.80 -16.37 5.97
C GLY A 134 15.39 -15.55 4.83
N LYS A 135 15.94 -16.19 3.78
CA LYS A 135 16.42 -15.48 2.58
C LYS A 135 15.29 -14.71 1.88
N ARG A 136 14.09 -15.32 1.76
CA ARG A 136 12.91 -14.63 1.21
C ARG A 136 12.50 -13.44 2.06
N LEU A 137 12.48 -13.59 3.38
CA LEU A 137 12.11 -12.54 4.31
C LEU A 137 13.12 -11.38 4.25
N LEU A 138 14.42 -11.66 4.27
CA LEU A 138 15.46 -10.64 4.14
C LEU A 138 15.32 -9.86 2.83
N CYS A 139 15.15 -10.57 1.72
CA CYS A 139 14.94 -9.95 0.41
C CYS A 139 13.71 -9.02 0.41
N LEU A 140 12.61 -9.47 1.01
CA LEU A 140 11.39 -8.67 1.14
C LEU A 140 11.64 -7.38 1.95
N VAL A 141 12.28 -7.48 3.11
CA VAL A 141 12.51 -6.34 4.01
C VAL A 141 13.51 -5.34 3.41
N GLU A 142 14.60 -5.84 2.84
CA GLU A 142 15.62 -5.00 2.19
C GLU A 142 15.03 -4.23 1.00
N ILE A 143 14.24 -4.86 0.12
CA ILE A 143 13.56 -4.14 -0.96
C ILE A 143 12.56 -3.11 -0.42
N PHE A 144 11.78 -3.45 0.61
CA PHE A 144 10.85 -2.52 1.22
C PHE A 144 11.54 -1.25 1.69
N TYR A 145 12.64 -1.42 2.42
CA TYR A 145 13.33 -0.30 3.02
C TYR A 145 14.27 0.44 2.05
N ALA A 146 14.80 -0.23 1.02
CA ALA A 146 15.64 0.43 0.02
C ALA A 146 14.83 1.24 -1.01
N ALA A 147 13.65 0.76 -1.37
CA ALA A 147 12.87 1.26 -2.50
C ALA A 147 11.52 1.90 -2.11
N GLY A 148 11.13 1.80 -0.84
CA GLY A 148 9.89 2.36 -0.32
C GLY A 148 8.64 1.91 -1.09
N LEU A 149 8.58 0.65 -1.52
CA LEU A 149 7.46 0.13 -2.31
C LEU A 149 6.16 0.11 -1.52
N ARG A 150 5.01 0.14 -2.24
CA ARG A 150 3.74 -0.26 -1.63
C ARG A 150 3.73 -1.78 -1.48
N VAL A 151 3.02 -2.31 -0.47
CA VAL A 151 2.94 -3.77 -0.25
C VAL A 151 2.40 -4.52 -1.47
N SER A 152 1.46 -3.93 -2.21
CA SER A 152 0.96 -4.49 -3.46
C SER A 152 2.02 -4.51 -4.56
N GLU A 153 2.79 -3.44 -4.71
CA GLU A 153 3.88 -3.35 -5.68
C GLU A 153 4.96 -4.42 -5.41
N LEU A 154 5.33 -4.61 -4.13
CA LEU A 154 6.30 -5.62 -3.75
C LEU A 154 5.75 -7.05 -3.95
N ALA A 155 4.52 -7.31 -3.50
CA ALA A 155 3.90 -8.63 -3.61
C ALA A 155 3.76 -9.09 -5.07
N THR A 156 3.46 -8.16 -5.98
CA THR A 156 3.30 -8.43 -7.42
C THR A 156 4.54 -8.07 -8.24
N LEU A 157 5.71 -7.87 -7.61
CA LEU A 157 6.92 -7.48 -8.31
C LEU A 157 7.32 -8.56 -9.32
N PRO A 158 7.43 -8.23 -10.62
CA PRO A 158 7.82 -9.21 -11.63
C PRO A 158 9.26 -9.68 -11.43
N LEU A 159 9.51 -10.97 -11.65
CA LEU A 159 10.88 -11.52 -11.63
C LEU A 159 11.79 -10.80 -12.65
N ALA A 160 11.24 -10.40 -13.79
CA ALA A 160 11.98 -9.67 -14.82
C ALA A 160 12.52 -8.32 -14.32
N ALA A 161 11.87 -7.69 -13.34
CA ALA A 161 12.30 -6.40 -12.77
C ALA A 161 13.66 -6.48 -12.06
N VAL A 162 14.06 -7.66 -11.58
CA VAL A 162 15.32 -7.86 -10.83
C VAL A 162 16.40 -8.62 -11.63
N LYS A 163 16.06 -9.20 -12.79
CA LYS A 163 16.99 -9.99 -13.58
C LYS A 163 18.16 -9.19 -14.15
N ARG A 164 17.96 -7.91 -14.42
CA ARG A 164 18.98 -7.04 -15.04
C ARG A 164 20.12 -6.63 -14.11
N ARG A 165 20.07 -7.00 -12.81
CA ARG A 165 21.03 -6.61 -11.77
C ARG A 165 21.26 -5.10 -11.67
N ASP A 166 20.29 -4.30 -12.12
CA ASP A 166 20.37 -2.85 -12.11
C ASP A 166 20.33 -2.30 -10.67
N SER A 167 20.80 -1.07 -10.50
CA SER A 167 20.72 -0.35 -9.22
C SER A 167 19.35 0.23 -8.95
N PHE A 168 18.33 -0.15 -9.74
CA PHE A 168 16.96 0.35 -9.62
C PHE A 168 15.95 -0.64 -10.15
N LEU A 169 14.70 -0.49 -9.68
CA LEU A 169 13.55 -1.25 -10.13
C LEU A 169 12.62 -0.34 -10.92
N PHE A 170 12.04 -0.85 -11.99
CA PHE A 170 10.87 -0.26 -12.62
C PHE A 170 9.62 -0.81 -11.95
N VAL A 171 8.86 0.05 -11.30
CA VAL A 171 7.68 -0.31 -10.51
C VAL A 171 6.45 0.32 -11.12
N ARG A 172 5.44 -0.51 -11.40
CA ARG A 172 4.15 -0.06 -11.92
C ARG A 172 3.21 0.26 -10.75
N GLY A 173 2.86 1.55 -10.62
CA GLY A 173 2.00 2.05 -9.55
C GLY A 173 0.52 2.12 -9.91
N LYS A 174 -0.24 2.84 -9.09
CA LYS A 174 -1.68 3.09 -9.31
C LYS A 174 -1.90 3.78 -10.67
N GLY A 175 -2.90 3.30 -11.41
CA GLY A 175 -3.23 3.85 -12.74
C GLY A 175 -2.23 3.48 -13.85
N GLY A 176 -1.40 2.42 -13.64
CA GLY A 176 -0.43 1.97 -14.65
C GLY A 176 0.81 2.84 -14.78
N LYS A 177 0.95 3.91 -13.99
CA LYS A 177 2.12 4.81 -14.04
C LYS A 177 3.37 4.07 -13.55
N GLU A 178 4.44 4.14 -14.32
CA GLU A 178 5.73 3.56 -13.95
C GLU A 178 6.59 4.58 -13.21
N ARG A 179 7.38 4.09 -12.25
CA ARG A 179 8.38 4.87 -11.54
C ARG A 179 9.65 4.06 -11.33
N VAL A 180 10.74 4.75 -11.19
CA VAL A 180 12.03 4.16 -10.83
C VAL A 180 12.16 4.17 -9.30
N ALA A 181 12.55 3.03 -8.74
CA ALA A 181 12.83 2.86 -7.32
C ALA A 181 14.29 2.35 -7.16
N PRO A 182 15.17 3.11 -6.51
CA PRO A 182 16.57 2.74 -6.40
C PRO A 182 16.75 1.53 -5.46
N LEU A 183 17.79 0.73 -5.72
CA LEU A 183 18.26 -0.37 -4.87
C LEU A 183 19.67 -0.09 -4.39
N ASN A 184 19.90 -0.21 -3.08
CA ASN A 184 21.23 -0.21 -2.48
C ASN A 184 21.94 -1.57 -2.70
N ALA A 185 23.17 -1.67 -2.28
CA ALA A 185 23.97 -2.88 -2.44
C ALA A 185 23.42 -4.05 -1.62
N GLU A 186 22.90 -3.79 -0.43
CA GLU A 186 22.33 -4.77 0.50
C GLU A 186 21.07 -5.41 -0.08
N ALA A 187 20.16 -4.60 -0.61
CA ALA A 187 18.95 -5.11 -1.26
C ALA A 187 19.29 -5.96 -2.49
N ARG A 188 20.28 -5.57 -3.29
CA ARG A 188 20.74 -6.36 -4.45
C ARG A 188 21.36 -7.69 -4.02
N ALA A 189 22.16 -7.71 -2.96
CA ALA A 189 22.74 -8.93 -2.40
C ALA A 189 21.65 -9.86 -1.85
N ALA A 190 20.68 -9.30 -1.13
CA ALA A 190 19.55 -10.06 -0.62
C ALA A 190 18.67 -10.66 -1.75
N ILE A 191 18.44 -9.90 -2.83
CA ILE A 191 17.76 -10.39 -4.03
C ILE A 191 18.53 -11.59 -4.61
N GLN A 192 19.84 -11.46 -4.81
CA GLN A 192 20.64 -12.55 -5.40
C GLN A 192 20.61 -13.80 -4.53
N SER A 193 20.82 -13.67 -3.21
CA SER A 193 20.76 -14.79 -2.28
C SER A 193 19.40 -15.49 -2.25
N TYR A 194 18.30 -14.71 -2.43
CA TYR A 194 16.97 -15.27 -2.51
C TYR A 194 16.71 -15.97 -3.85
N LEU A 195 17.21 -15.45 -4.96
CA LEU A 195 17.05 -16.06 -6.28
C LEU A 195 17.60 -17.49 -6.33
N ASP A 196 18.69 -17.78 -5.59
CA ASP A 196 19.30 -19.10 -5.51
C ASP A 196 18.37 -20.16 -4.91
N VAL A 197 17.43 -19.76 -4.05
CA VAL A 197 16.48 -20.65 -3.35
C VAL A 197 15.02 -20.43 -3.78
N ARG A 198 14.76 -19.48 -4.67
CA ARG A 198 13.41 -19.10 -5.07
C ARG A 198 12.56 -20.26 -5.59
N ALA A 199 13.20 -21.24 -6.24
CA ALA A 199 12.52 -22.41 -6.79
C ALA A 199 11.75 -23.22 -5.73
N GLU A 200 12.17 -23.19 -4.45
CA GLU A 200 11.50 -23.89 -3.36
C GLU A 200 10.09 -23.35 -3.07
N PHE A 201 9.79 -22.12 -3.50
CA PHE A 201 8.50 -21.45 -3.29
C PHE A 201 7.52 -21.59 -4.45
N LEU A 202 7.96 -22.19 -5.55
CA LEU A 202 7.09 -22.49 -6.68
C LEU A 202 6.09 -23.61 -6.33
N PRO A 203 4.88 -23.60 -6.91
CA PRO A 203 3.98 -24.72 -6.85
C PRO A 203 4.62 -25.99 -7.43
N ARG A 204 4.30 -27.18 -6.87
CA ARG A 204 4.81 -28.47 -7.38
C ARG A 204 4.37 -28.75 -8.82
N SER A 205 3.14 -28.37 -9.19
CA SER A 205 2.68 -28.37 -10.57
C SER A 205 3.12 -27.09 -11.27
N ARG A 206 3.52 -27.20 -12.54
CA ARG A 206 3.93 -26.03 -13.33
C ARG A 206 2.84 -24.94 -13.29
N ASN A 207 3.19 -23.78 -12.78
CA ASN A 207 2.31 -22.63 -12.71
C ASN A 207 3.01 -21.41 -13.33
N VAL A 208 2.72 -21.19 -14.61
CA VAL A 208 3.30 -20.09 -15.42
C VAL A 208 3.02 -18.73 -14.79
N VAL A 209 1.92 -18.57 -14.05
CA VAL A 209 1.59 -17.33 -13.37
C VAL A 209 2.54 -17.09 -12.21
N ALA A 210 2.78 -18.10 -11.37
CA ALA A 210 3.69 -17.98 -10.22
C ALA A 210 5.15 -17.73 -10.64
N GLU A 211 5.58 -18.29 -11.76
CA GLU A 211 6.92 -18.10 -12.30
C GLU A 211 7.24 -16.65 -12.66
N ARG A 212 6.23 -15.83 -12.96
CA ARG A 212 6.38 -14.43 -13.36
C ARG A 212 6.76 -13.49 -12.21
N PHE A 213 6.48 -13.88 -10.95
CA PHE A 213 6.67 -13.01 -9.80
C PHE A 213 8.00 -13.27 -9.08
N LEU A 214 8.61 -12.22 -8.53
CA LEU A 214 9.80 -12.37 -7.67
C LEU A 214 9.47 -13.24 -6.46
N PHE A 215 8.32 -13.00 -5.82
CA PHE A 215 7.85 -13.74 -4.65
C PHE A 215 6.67 -14.65 -5.01
N PRO A 216 6.95 -15.83 -5.59
CA PRO A 216 5.91 -16.78 -5.95
C PRO A 216 5.20 -17.34 -4.72
N SER A 217 3.98 -17.84 -4.95
CA SER A 217 3.16 -18.49 -3.93
C SER A 217 2.38 -19.65 -4.55
N ARG A 218 2.04 -20.63 -3.71
CA ARG A 218 1.17 -21.76 -4.08
C ARG A 218 -0.32 -21.40 -4.10
N GLY A 219 -0.68 -20.18 -3.68
CA GLY A 219 -2.06 -19.68 -3.72
C GLY A 219 -2.54 -19.37 -5.14
N ALA A 220 -3.84 -19.13 -5.29
CA ALA A 220 -4.50 -18.88 -6.58
C ALA A 220 -3.90 -17.73 -7.38
N ASP A 221 -3.46 -16.65 -6.70
CA ASP A 221 -2.87 -15.48 -7.34
C ASP A 221 -1.45 -15.71 -7.86
N GLY A 222 -0.80 -16.82 -7.51
CA GLY A 222 0.57 -17.17 -7.89
C GLY A 222 1.66 -16.34 -7.23
N HIS A 223 1.33 -15.36 -6.40
CA HIS A 223 2.28 -14.48 -5.70
C HIS A 223 1.95 -14.34 -4.21
N LEU A 224 2.88 -13.80 -3.41
CA LEU A 224 2.61 -13.48 -2.01
C LEU A 224 1.42 -12.51 -1.89
N THR A 225 0.50 -12.82 -0.96
CA THR A 225 -0.60 -11.90 -0.66
C THR A 225 -0.13 -10.75 0.23
N ARG A 226 -0.79 -9.60 0.13
CA ARG A 226 -0.57 -8.46 1.05
C ARG A 226 -0.68 -8.87 2.52
N ARG A 227 -1.65 -9.76 2.80
CA ARG A 227 -1.86 -10.31 4.15
C ARG A 227 -0.65 -11.11 4.63
N ARG A 228 -0.09 -11.99 3.77
CA ARG A 228 1.10 -12.78 4.15
C ARG A 228 2.34 -11.90 4.35
N CYS A 229 2.56 -10.90 3.48
CA CYS A 229 3.63 -9.92 3.70
C CYS A 229 3.50 -9.22 5.07
N HIS A 230 2.28 -8.82 5.45
CA HIS A 230 2.03 -8.18 6.75
C HIS A 230 2.29 -9.15 7.92
N GLN A 231 1.86 -10.40 7.81
CA GLN A 231 2.12 -11.43 8.81
C GLN A 231 3.63 -11.68 9.00
N MET A 232 4.37 -11.84 7.90
CA MET A 232 5.83 -12.03 7.94
C MET A 232 6.55 -10.86 8.63
N LEU A 233 6.11 -9.61 8.38
CA LEU A 233 6.66 -8.45 9.07
C LEU A 233 6.33 -8.44 10.56
N LYS A 234 5.12 -8.82 10.97
CA LYS A 234 4.74 -8.94 12.39
C LYS A 234 5.54 -10.04 13.11
N GLU A 235 5.68 -11.19 12.48
CA GLU A 235 6.52 -12.29 12.99
C GLU A 235 7.97 -11.82 13.19
N LEU A 236 8.52 -11.11 12.22
CA LEU A 236 9.87 -10.53 12.32
C LEU A 236 9.97 -9.46 13.41
N ALA A 237 8.94 -8.63 13.62
CA ALA A 237 8.94 -7.63 14.69
C ALA A 237 9.09 -8.28 16.07
N VAL A 238 8.34 -9.35 16.33
CA VAL A 238 8.44 -10.11 17.59
C VAL A 238 9.86 -10.61 17.82
N GLU A 239 10.46 -11.21 16.79
CA GLU A 239 11.83 -11.74 16.88
C GLU A 239 12.90 -10.65 17.04
N ALA A 240 12.69 -9.48 16.43
CA ALA A 240 13.54 -8.32 16.63
C ALA A 240 13.30 -7.61 17.98
N GLY A 241 12.41 -8.13 18.85
CA GLY A 241 12.03 -7.51 20.12
C GLY A 241 11.33 -6.17 19.95
N LEU A 242 10.55 -6.01 18.87
CA LEU A 242 9.75 -4.83 18.59
C LEU A 242 8.26 -5.14 18.78
N ASP A 243 7.48 -4.10 19.10
CA ASP A 243 6.03 -4.24 19.18
C ASP A 243 5.43 -4.50 17.78
N PRO A 244 4.84 -5.68 17.51
CA PRO A 244 4.27 -6.01 16.21
C PRO A 244 3.10 -5.11 15.81
N GLU A 245 2.40 -4.47 16.77
CA GLU A 245 1.32 -3.53 16.46
C GLU A 245 1.84 -2.16 15.96
N LYS A 246 3.13 -1.90 16.13
CA LYS A 246 3.79 -0.72 15.58
C LYS A 246 4.38 -0.95 14.19
N LEU A 247 4.45 -2.23 13.72
CA LEU A 247 5.01 -2.56 12.42
C LEU A 247 3.92 -2.94 11.41
N SER A 248 3.97 -2.26 10.28
CA SER A 248 3.17 -2.59 9.10
C SER A 248 3.93 -2.18 7.82
N PRO A 249 3.54 -2.69 6.64
CA PRO A 249 4.10 -2.21 5.38
C PRO A 249 4.06 -0.70 5.20
N HIS A 250 2.98 -0.06 5.65
CA HIS A 250 2.85 1.40 5.58
C HIS A 250 3.83 2.12 6.51
N VAL A 251 4.01 1.60 7.74
CA VAL A 251 4.95 2.18 8.72
C VAL A 251 6.38 2.06 8.22
N LEU A 252 6.76 0.91 7.65
CA LEU A 252 8.11 0.71 7.11
C LEU A 252 8.39 1.62 5.90
N ARG A 253 7.41 1.80 5.01
CA ARG A 253 7.51 2.76 3.91
C ARG A 253 7.56 4.21 4.40
N HIS A 254 6.82 4.54 5.47
CA HIS A 254 6.88 5.87 6.07
C HIS A 254 8.25 6.13 6.71
N ALA A 255 8.81 5.14 7.42
CA ALA A 255 10.16 5.20 7.96
C ALA A 255 11.19 5.44 6.86
N PHE A 256 11.12 4.73 5.72
CA PHE A 256 11.96 5.00 4.55
C PHE A 256 11.92 6.48 4.13
N ALA A 257 10.70 7.03 3.96
CA ALA A 257 10.53 8.44 3.56
C ALA A 257 11.12 9.41 4.59
N THR A 258 10.81 9.21 5.86
CA THR A 258 11.27 10.07 6.98
C THR A 258 12.80 10.02 7.10
N HIS A 259 13.37 8.84 7.08
CA HIS A 259 14.83 8.68 7.21
C HIS A 259 15.60 9.24 6.03
N LEU A 260 15.05 9.25 4.82
CA LEU A 260 15.65 9.93 3.67
C LEU A 260 15.64 11.45 3.88
N VAL A 261 14.52 12.02 4.33
CA VAL A 261 14.44 13.47 4.60
C VAL A 261 15.37 13.86 5.74
N GLU A 262 15.40 13.12 6.85
CA GLU A 262 16.33 13.31 7.96
C GLU A 262 17.81 13.18 7.50
N GLY A 263 18.06 12.33 6.53
CA GLY A 263 19.36 12.15 5.90
C GLY A 263 19.76 13.28 4.96
N GLY A 264 18.89 14.28 4.72
CA GLY A 264 19.13 15.45 3.87
C GLY A 264 18.60 15.32 2.44
N ALA A 265 17.77 14.32 2.13
CA ALA A 265 17.09 14.25 0.83
C ALA A 265 16.02 15.34 0.72
N ASP A 266 15.93 15.99 -0.43
CA ASP A 266 14.85 16.94 -0.67
C ASP A 266 13.49 16.24 -0.75
N LEU A 267 12.45 16.88 -0.20
CA LEU A 267 11.10 16.33 -0.08
C LEU A 267 10.50 15.97 -1.44
N ARG A 268 10.78 16.75 -2.49
CA ARG A 268 10.26 16.51 -3.84
C ARG A 268 10.84 15.24 -4.45
N SER A 269 12.13 14.99 -4.27
CA SER A 269 12.78 13.73 -4.68
C SER A 269 12.16 12.53 -3.96
N VAL A 270 11.94 12.64 -2.65
CA VAL A 270 11.29 11.58 -1.87
C VAL A 270 9.86 11.33 -2.33
N GLN A 271 9.06 12.36 -2.56
CA GLN A 271 7.70 12.24 -3.10
C GLN A 271 7.68 11.58 -4.48
N THR A 272 8.62 11.93 -5.36
CA THR A 272 8.79 11.31 -6.67
C THR A 272 9.12 9.82 -6.55
N MET A 273 10.06 9.44 -5.67
CA MET A 273 10.39 8.03 -5.40
C MET A 273 9.20 7.24 -4.87
N LEU A 274 8.34 7.87 -4.07
CA LEU A 274 7.14 7.24 -3.51
C LEU A 274 5.98 7.17 -4.52
N GLY A 275 6.04 7.89 -5.64
CA GLY A 275 4.97 7.92 -6.65
C GLY A 275 3.70 8.56 -6.11
N HIS A 276 3.83 9.75 -5.50
CA HIS A 276 2.70 10.61 -5.15
C HIS A 276 2.23 11.32 -6.41
N SER A 277 0.95 11.14 -6.75
CA SER A 277 0.35 11.44 -8.06
C SER A 277 0.12 12.93 -8.37
N ASP A 278 0.29 13.82 -7.42
CA ASP A 278 -0.02 15.25 -7.60
C ASP A 278 1.07 16.05 -8.35
N ILE A 279 2.18 15.40 -8.68
CA ILE A 279 3.19 16.00 -9.54
C ILE A 279 3.22 15.16 -10.83
N ALA A 280 2.28 15.51 -11.73
CA ALA A 280 2.25 14.99 -13.08
C ALA A 280 3.54 15.34 -13.82
N THR A 281 4.43 14.38 -13.97
CA THR A 281 5.34 14.36 -15.11
C THR A 281 5.74 12.92 -15.39
N THR A 282 4.92 12.27 -16.21
CA THR A 282 5.35 11.14 -17.02
C THR A 282 6.26 11.69 -18.16
N GLN A 283 7.20 12.53 -17.80
CA GLN A 283 8.23 12.95 -18.75
C GLN A 283 9.51 12.21 -18.40
N ILE A 284 9.81 11.24 -19.27
CA ILE A 284 11.14 10.73 -19.57
C ILE A 284 12.02 10.54 -18.31
N TYR A 285 11.88 9.38 -17.67
CA TYR A 285 12.94 8.89 -16.78
C TYR A 285 14.19 8.61 -17.63
N THR A 286 14.90 9.69 -17.95
CA THR A 286 16.19 9.61 -18.61
C THR A 286 17.18 8.97 -17.65
N HIS A 287 18.22 8.37 -18.18
CA HIS A 287 19.35 7.82 -17.41
C HIS A 287 19.88 8.83 -16.36
N VAL A 288 19.79 10.12 -16.67
CA VAL A 288 20.18 11.25 -15.78
C VAL A 288 19.28 11.37 -14.56
N ALA A 289 17.96 11.16 -14.68
CA ALA A 289 17.05 11.23 -13.54
C ALA A 289 17.24 10.04 -12.58
N SER A 290 17.48 8.83 -13.10
CA SER A 290 17.77 7.65 -12.27
C SER A 290 19.10 7.76 -11.53
N GLU A 291 20.15 8.33 -12.12
CA GLU A 291 21.42 8.58 -11.47
C GLU A 291 21.33 9.67 -10.38
N ARG A 292 20.48 10.69 -10.58
CA ARG A 292 20.18 11.69 -9.53
C ARG A 292 19.50 11.06 -8.32
N LEU A 293 18.48 10.21 -8.54
CA LEU A 293 17.78 9.49 -7.47
C LEU A 293 18.70 8.55 -6.70
N LYS A 294 19.59 7.85 -7.41
CA LYS A 294 20.63 6.99 -6.82
C LYS A 294 21.58 7.77 -5.93
N ARG A 295 22.05 8.96 -6.37
CA ARG A 295 22.91 9.84 -5.55
C ARG A 295 22.18 10.29 -4.28
N VAL A 296 20.91 10.67 -4.37
CA VAL A 296 20.11 11.08 -3.22
C VAL A 296 19.99 9.92 -2.21
N VAL A 297 19.67 8.70 -2.66
CA VAL A 297 19.60 7.54 -1.76
C VAL A 297 20.95 7.21 -1.15
N ASN A 298 22.02 7.16 -1.94
CA ASN A 298 23.36 6.85 -1.42
C ASN A 298 23.87 7.91 -0.43
N ALA A 299 23.51 9.18 -0.59
CA ALA A 299 23.88 10.26 0.31
C ALA A 299 23.02 10.32 1.58
N ALA A 300 21.73 10.06 1.47
CA ALA A 300 20.75 10.31 2.52
C ALA A 300 20.24 9.04 3.23
N HIS A 301 20.32 7.86 2.59
CA HIS A 301 19.80 6.63 3.17
C HIS A 301 20.69 6.12 4.32
N PRO A 302 20.13 5.81 5.51
CA PRO A 302 20.93 5.44 6.68
C PRO A 302 21.87 4.26 6.46
N LEU A 303 21.41 3.22 5.77
CA LEU A 303 22.23 2.03 5.51
C LEU A 303 23.33 2.26 4.48
N ALA A 304 23.22 3.25 3.58
CA ALA A 304 24.29 3.60 2.63
C ALA A 304 25.46 4.29 3.31
N LYS A 305 25.25 5.01 4.43
CA LYS A 305 26.30 5.76 5.15
C LYS A 305 27.24 4.86 5.98
N LYS A 306 26.82 3.66 6.40
CA LYS A 306 27.65 2.76 7.22
C LYS A 306 28.91 2.25 6.50
N ARG A 307 28.95 2.27 5.18
CA ARG A 307 30.05 1.74 4.38
C ARG A 307 31.27 2.69 4.24
N ASN A 308 31.10 3.97 4.62
CA ASN A 308 32.19 4.99 4.50
C ASN A 308 32.86 5.34 5.84
N ARG A 309 32.61 4.60 6.91
CA ARG A 309 33.44 4.74 8.12
C ARG A 309 34.63 3.76 8.01
N PRO A 310 35.88 4.25 7.91
CA PRO A 310 37.01 3.39 8.09
C PRO A 310 36.92 2.81 9.51
N GLU A 311 37.15 1.51 9.64
CA GLU A 311 37.41 0.88 10.93
C GLU A 311 38.56 1.64 11.57
N ARG A 312 38.26 2.35 12.64
CA ARG A 312 39.34 2.91 13.47
C ARG A 312 39.96 1.74 14.22
N ALA A 313 41.20 1.47 13.87
CA ALA A 313 42.12 0.62 14.59
C ALA A 313 42.27 1.05 16.07
#